data_56437238e9890c8d43113f4470ae487a
#
_entry.id   56437238e9890c8d43113f4470ae487a
#
_cell.length_a   1.000
_cell.length_b   1.000
_cell.length_c   1.000
_cell.angle_alpha   90.00
_cell.angle_beta   90.00
_cell.angle_gamma   90.00
#
_symmetry.space_group_name_H-M   'P 1'
#
loop_
_entity.id
_entity.type
_entity.pdbx_description
1 polymer ?
#
loop_
_entity_poly.entity_id
_entity_poly.type
_entity_poly.pdbx_seq_one_letter_code
_entity_poly.pdbx_strand_id
1 'polypeptide(L)'
;MITKKELKSISSLRLKKNRKELGQFVAEGTKTVEALIESGLAPSALYATQESDLHQVTLVGQKDMERMTLLKNASPMLGLFSIPSEPSLPTMGRVLVLDAIADPGNFGTIIRLCDWFGIEHILCSEDTVDCYNPKVVQATMGSLARVYCHYTDLNTFLSQSDLPIYGTFLEGESIYETSFPENAMLVLGSESHGISPAIEALVTCRVTIPRKVKQGPESLNVAIAGALTLGEFCQ
;
A
#
# COMPACT_ATOMS: atom_id res chain seq x y z
N MET A 1 30.67 9.75 8.13
CA MET A 1 29.95 10.50 9.20
C MET A 1 28.82 11.26 8.53
N ILE A 2 27.58 11.10 9.00
CA ILE A 2 26.41 11.79 8.40
C ILE A 2 26.48 13.30 8.70
N THR A 3 26.13 14.13 7.74
CA THR A 3 26.12 15.60 7.87
C THR A 3 24.78 16.09 8.42
N LYS A 4 24.76 17.30 9.03
CA LYS A 4 23.53 17.94 9.47
C LYS A 4 22.52 18.17 8.33
N LYS A 5 23.00 18.38 7.10
CA LYS A 5 22.17 18.59 5.91
C LYS A 5 21.45 17.28 5.53
N GLU A 6 22.18 16.15 5.50
CA GLU A 6 21.61 14.83 5.24
C GLU A 6 20.56 14.44 6.29
N LEU A 7 20.87 14.61 7.59
CA LEU A 7 19.90 14.38 8.67
C LEU A 7 18.61 15.17 8.46
N LYS A 8 18.71 16.46 8.12
CA LYS A 8 17.54 17.32 7.87
C LYS A 8 16.78 16.88 6.62
N SER A 9 17.46 16.47 5.56
CA SER A 9 16.85 15.96 4.33
C SER A 9 16.06 14.69 4.63
N ILE A 10 16.67 13.68 5.27
CA ILE A 10 16.01 12.41 5.61
C ILE A 10 14.80 12.65 6.51
N SER A 11 14.95 13.40 7.61
CA SER A 11 13.85 13.66 8.52
C SER A 11 12.69 14.44 7.89
N SER A 12 12.97 15.24 6.84
CA SER A 12 11.93 15.98 6.10
C SER A 12 10.99 15.07 5.30
N LEU A 13 11.44 13.85 4.93
CA LEU A 13 10.65 12.85 4.19
C LEU A 13 9.48 12.27 4.99
N ARG A 14 9.33 12.65 6.26
CA ARG A 14 8.10 12.43 7.04
C ARG A 14 6.87 13.03 6.36
N LEU A 15 7.03 14.15 5.65
CA LEU A 15 5.95 14.86 4.98
C LEU A 15 5.79 14.38 3.53
N LYS A 16 4.56 14.04 3.12
CA LYS A 16 4.18 13.65 1.74
C LYS A 16 4.72 14.64 0.70
N LYS A 17 4.56 15.96 0.98
CA LYS A 17 5.05 17.03 0.09
C LYS A 17 6.54 16.88 -0.22
N ASN A 18 7.37 16.65 0.78
CA ASN A 18 8.81 16.57 0.62
C ASN A 18 9.21 15.27 -0.11
N ARG A 19 8.49 14.16 0.11
CA ARG A 19 8.70 12.92 -0.65
C ARG A 19 8.44 13.14 -2.14
N LYS A 20 7.33 13.82 -2.48
CA LYS A 20 7.02 14.16 -3.88
C LYS A 20 8.06 15.10 -4.50
N GLU A 21 8.47 16.14 -3.75
CA GLU A 21 9.43 17.14 -4.24
C GLU A 21 10.83 16.55 -4.46
N LEU A 22 11.28 15.70 -3.54
CA LEU A 22 12.61 15.06 -3.61
C LEU A 22 12.58 13.76 -4.42
N GLY A 23 11.43 13.22 -4.76
CA GLY A 23 11.29 11.93 -5.43
C GLY A 23 11.87 10.77 -4.61
N GLN A 24 11.81 10.86 -3.25
CA GLN A 24 12.47 9.90 -2.37
C GLN A 24 11.55 9.46 -1.22
N PHE A 25 11.79 8.24 -0.72
CA PHE A 25 11.16 7.72 0.49
C PHE A 25 12.17 6.98 1.35
N VAL A 26 11.80 6.75 2.60
CA VAL A 26 12.60 6.03 3.60
C VAL A 26 11.99 4.68 3.89
N ALA A 27 12.82 3.64 3.90
CA ALA A 27 12.49 2.34 4.45
C ALA A 27 13.33 2.07 5.69
N GLU A 28 12.70 1.56 6.75
CA GLU A 28 13.36 1.26 8.02
C GLU A 28 13.18 -0.21 8.40
N GLY A 29 14.22 -0.77 9.00
CA GLY A 29 14.31 -2.18 9.38
C GLY A 29 15.03 -3.02 8.33
N THR A 30 15.95 -3.87 8.83
CA THR A 30 16.83 -4.70 7.99
C THR A 30 16.03 -5.50 6.96
N LYS A 31 15.01 -6.26 7.41
CA LYS A 31 14.18 -7.08 6.51
C LYS A 31 13.47 -6.28 5.43
N THR A 32 12.95 -5.09 5.75
CA THR A 32 12.23 -4.24 4.78
C THR A 32 13.20 -3.67 3.74
N VAL A 33 14.37 -3.22 4.18
CA VAL A 33 15.41 -2.67 3.30
C VAL A 33 15.95 -3.76 2.37
N GLU A 34 16.29 -4.93 2.91
CA GLU A 34 16.78 -6.08 2.14
C GLU A 34 15.73 -6.52 1.10
N ALA A 35 14.46 -6.67 1.50
CA ALA A 35 13.40 -7.09 0.60
C ALA A 35 13.17 -6.10 -0.57
N LEU A 36 13.31 -4.79 -0.34
CA LEU A 36 13.25 -3.79 -1.40
C LEU A 36 14.43 -3.92 -2.37
N ILE A 37 15.65 -4.14 -1.85
CA ILE A 37 16.87 -4.33 -2.66
C ILE A 37 16.76 -5.63 -3.48
N GLU A 38 16.37 -6.73 -2.86
CA GLU A 38 16.15 -8.03 -3.52
C GLU A 38 15.09 -7.96 -4.62
N SER A 39 14.11 -7.06 -4.45
CA SER A 39 13.08 -6.78 -5.45
C SER A 39 13.53 -5.81 -6.56
N GLY A 40 14.83 -5.43 -6.59
CA GLY A 40 15.42 -4.64 -7.65
C GLY A 40 15.42 -3.12 -7.42
N LEU A 41 14.97 -2.62 -6.25
CA LEU A 41 15.07 -1.21 -5.92
C LEU A 41 16.47 -0.86 -5.42
N ALA A 42 17.19 0.00 -6.16
CA ALA A 42 18.50 0.48 -5.76
C ALA A 42 18.38 1.57 -4.68
N PRO A 43 19.03 1.42 -3.51
CA PRO A 43 19.06 2.47 -2.50
C PRO A 43 19.97 3.61 -2.95
N SER A 44 19.53 4.85 -2.70
CA SER A 44 20.38 6.05 -2.88
C SER A 44 21.39 6.20 -1.74
N ALA A 45 21.06 5.70 -0.55
CA ALA A 45 21.93 5.63 0.61
C ALA A 45 21.45 4.57 1.60
N LEU A 46 22.38 3.93 2.30
CA LEU A 46 22.12 2.97 3.38
C LEU A 46 22.84 3.42 4.64
N TYR A 47 22.14 3.36 5.77
CA TYR A 47 22.67 3.68 7.09
C TYR A 47 22.36 2.52 8.05
N ALA A 48 23.36 2.15 8.86
CA ALA A 48 23.16 1.13 9.89
C ALA A 48 23.92 1.46 11.19
N THR A 49 23.43 0.93 12.31
CA THR A 49 24.11 1.04 13.62
C THR A 49 25.06 -0.11 13.87
N GLN A 50 25.05 -1.14 13.03
CA GLN A 50 25.86 -2.35 13.12
C GLN A 50 26.39 -2.72 11.73
N GLU A 51 27.42 -3.53 11.65
CA GLU A 51 27.92 -4.09 10.39
C GLU A 51 26.82 -4.90 9.68
N SER A 52 26.84 -4.84 8.37
CA SER A 52 25.87 -5.48 7.48
C SER A 52 26.59 -6.04 6.25
N ASP A 53 26.10 -7.14 5.72
CA ASP A 53 26.59 -7.75 4.48
C ASP A 53 26.21 -6.96 3.22
N LEU A 54 25.32 -5.97 3.35
CA LEU A 54 24.96 -5.08 2.26
C LEU A 54 26.13 -4.15 1.88
N HIS A 55 26.32 -3.94 0.59
CA HIS A 55 27.36 -3.05 0.09
C HIS A 55 27.02 -1.57 0.34
N GLN A 56 28.08 -0.75 0.54
CA GLN A 56 27.98 0.71 0.67
C GLN A 56 27.13 1.21 1.85
N VAL A 57 27.09 0.46 2.95
CA VAL A 57 26.42 0.90 4.17
C VAL A 57 27.28 1.90 4.93
N THR A 58 26.70 3.04 5.29
CA THR A 58 27.31 4.02 6.18
C THR A 58 26.99 3.69 7.62
N LEU A 59 28.01 3.35 8.42
CA LEU A 59 27.84 3.14 9.85
C LEU A 59 27.61 4.48 10.56
N VAL A 60 26.56 4.53 11.38
CA VAL A 60 26.16 5.70 12.15
C VAL A 60 25.94 5.32 13.62
N GLY A 61 26.12 6.28 14.52
CA GLY A 61 25.80 6.08 15.92
C GLY A 61 24.31 6.01 16.18
N GLN A 62 23.90 5.34 17.29
CA GLN A 62 22.49 5.20 17.70
C GLN A 62 21.76 6.56 17.76
N LYS A 63 22.44 7.62 18.29
CA LYS A 63 21.87 8.97 18.36
C LYS A 63 21.54 9.58 16.99
N ASP A 64 22.36 9.30 15.97
CA ASP A 64 22.10 9.82 14.62
C ASP A 64 20.98 9.01 13.97
N MET A 65 20.92 7.67 14.19
CA MET A 65 19.82 6.85 13.74
C MET A 65 18.47 7.32 14.35
N GLU A 66 18.41 7.63 15.64
CA GLU A 66 17.24 8.19 16.31
C GLU A 66 16.80 9.54 15.75
N ARG A 67 17.72 10.32 15.21
CA ARG A 67 17.40 11.60 14.55
C ARG A 67 16.91 11.43 13.10
N MET A 68 17.29 10.32 12.46
CA MET A 68 16.86 10.00 11.09
C MET A 68 15.51 9.28 11.04
N THR A 69 15.19 8.48 12.07
CA THR A 69 13.98 7.65 12.05
C THR A 69 12.71 8.47 11.85
N LEU A 70 11.84 7.95 11.01
CA LEU A 70 10.49 8.49 10.75
C LEU A 70 9.42 7.69 11.50
N LEU A 71 9.80 6.57 12.13
CA LEU A 71 8.97 5.72 12.96
C LEU A 71 9.05 6.12 14.44
N LYS A 72 8.27 5.46 15.28
CA LYS A 72 8.28 5.71 16.74
C LYS A 72 9.60 5.28 17.40
N ASN A 73 10.15 4.15 16.95
CA ASN A 73 11.40 3.60 17.44
C ASN A 73 12.36 3.47 16.25
N ALA A 74 13.62 3.84 16.46
CA ALA A 74 14.65 3.69 15.45
C ALA A 74 14.95 2.22 15.21
N SER A 75 15.06 1.85 13.95
CA SER A 75 15.51 0.53 13.50
C SER A 75 17.04 0.50 13.35
N PRO A 76 17.69 -0.66 13.41
CA PRO A 76 19.13 -0.75 13.23
C PRO A 76 19.60 -0.41 11.81
N MET A 77 18.69 -0.39 10.83
CA MET A 77 18.97 -0.07 9.43
C MET A 77 17.92 0.87 8.85
N LEU A 78 18.37 1.80 8.02
CA LEU A 78 17.56 2.75 7.27
C LEU A 78 18.10 2.85 5.84
N GLY A 79 17.21 2.68 4.86
CA GLY A 79 17.49 2.90 3.45
C GLY A 79 16.75 4.11 2.89
N LEU A 80 17.43 4.90 2.08
CA LEU A 80 16.85 5.96 1.27
C LEU A 80 16.70 5.46 -0.16
N PHE A 81 15.50 5.49 -0.70
CA PHE A 81 15.17 5.00 -2.04
C PHE A 81 14.55 6.10 -2.89
N SER A 82 14.78 6.05 -4.20
CA SER A 82 14.02 6.86 -5.15
C SER A 82 12.62 6.30 -5.32
N ILE A 83 11.62 7.18 -5.44
CA ILE A 83 10.25 6.77 -5.81
C ILE A 83 10.31 6.30 -7.27
N PRO A 84 9.88 5.06 -7.57
CA PRO A 84 9.85 4.55 -8.94
C PRO A 84 8.91 5.38 -9.82
N SER A 85 9.18 5.41 -11.13
CA SER A 85 8.22 5.94 -12.10
C SER A 85 6.97 5.08 -12.14
N GLU A 86 5.81 5.72 -12.10
CA GLU A 86 4.54 5.00 -12.21
C GLU A 86 4.34 4.48 -13.63
N PRO A 87 3.94 3.21 -13.82
CA PRO A 87 3.50 2.71 -15.11
C PRO A 87 2.17 3.36 -15.51
N SER A 88 1.71 3.13 -16.74
CA SER A 88 0.38 3.54 -17.18
C SER A 88 -0.71 2.89 -16.34
N LEU A 89 -1.85 3.57 -16.20
CA LEU A 89 -3.04 3.02 -15.55
C LEU A 89 -3.48 1.73 -16.24
N PRO A 90 -3.90 0.70 -15.48
CA PRO A 90 -4.29 -0.58 -16.04
C PRO A 90 -5.62 -0.48 -16.79
N THR A 91 -5.70 -1.12 -17.97
CA THR A 91 -6.92 -1.22 -18.78
C THR A 91 -7.46 -2.65 -18.86
N MET A 92 -6.76 -3.61 -18.27
CA MET A 92 -7.11 -5.04 -18.22
C MET A 92 -6.51 -5.70 -17.00
N GLY A 93 -6.85 -6.96 -16.79
CA GLY A 93 -6.40 -7.74 -15.64
C GLY A 93 -7.23 -7.50 -14.38
N ARG A 94 -6.79 -8.09 -13.29
CA ARG A 94 -7.38 -7.89 -11.96
C ARG A 94 -6.78 -6.67 -11.31
N VAL A 95 -7.63 -5.70 -10.95
CA VAL A 95 -7.23 -4.42 -10.37
C VAL A 95 -7.94 -4.22 -9.03
N LEU A 96 -7.20 -3.86 -8.00
CA LEU A 96 -7.78 -3.46 -6.73
C LEU A 96 -8.03 -1.95 -6.71
N VAL A 97 -9.18 -1.54 -6.20
CA VAL A 97 -9.57 -0.13 -6.03
C VAL A 97 -9.78 0.15 -4.55
N LEU A 98 -9.14 1.18 -4.03
CA LEU A 98 -9.20 1.58 -2.63
C LEU A 98 -9.81 2.97 -2.50
N ASP A 99 -10.99 3.02 -1.89
CA ASP A 99 -11.74 4.24 -1.67
C ASP A 99 -11.56 4.71 -0.22
N ALA A 100 -10.72 5.74 -0.03
CA ALA A 100 -10.43 6.42 1.22
C ALA A 100 -9.90 5.52 2.35
N ILE A 101 -8.97 4.61 2.04
CA ILE A 101 -8.28 3.82 3.07
C ILE A 101 -7.30 4.71 3.82
N ALA A 102 -7.56 5.00 5.09
CA ALA A 102 -6.81 5.97 5.89
C ALA A 102 -5.74 5.34 6.80
N ASP A 103 -5.94 4.10 7.28
CA ASP A 103 -4.99 3.44 8.18
C ASP A 103 -3.76 2.90 7.45
N PRO A 104 -2.54 3.35 7.83
CA PRO A 104 -1.31 2.90 7.16
C PRO A 104 -1.02 1.41 7.32
N GLY A 105 -1.43 0.79 8.43
CA GLY A 105 -1.24 -0.63 8.69
C GLY A 105 -2.12 -1.49 7.78
N ASN A 106 -3.40 -1.11 7.65
CA ASN A 106 -4.33 -1.76 6.74
C ASN A 106 -3.86 -1.64 5.30
N PHE A 107 -3.48 -0.43 4.86
CA PHE A 107 -3.00 -0.24 3.49
C PHE A 107 -1.73 -1.06 3.19
N GLY A 108 -0.73 -1.03 4.08
CA GLY A 108 0.46 -1.85 3.89
C GLY A 108 0.17 -3.35 3.86
N THR A 109 -0.80 -3.82 4.64
CA THR A 109 -1.27 -5.22 4.61
C THR A 109 -1.95 -5.53 3.28
N ILE A 110 -2.79 -4.63 2.76
CA ILE A 110 -3.46 -4.79 1.47
C ILE A 110 -2.44 -4.84 0.33
N ILE A 111 -1.41 -3.98 0.32
CA ILE A 111 -0.32 -4.05 -0.67
C ILE A 111 0.37 -5.43 -0.64
N ARG A 112 0.62 -6.00 0.54
CA ARG A 112 1.17 -7.37 0.66
C ARG A 112 0.24 -8.45 0.12
N LEU A 113 -1.06 -8.31 0.33
CA LEU A 113 -2.05 -9.23 -0.23
C LEU A 113 -2.06 -9.15 -1.76
N CYS A 114 -2.00 -7.95 -2.33
CA CYS A 114 -1.90 -7.77 -3.78
C CYS A 114 -0.65 -8.46 -4.35
N ASP A 115 0.51 -8.24 -3.73
CA ASP A 115 1.75 -8.93 -4.12
C ASP A 115 1.62 -10.46 -4.03
N TRP A 116 1.00 -10.97 -2.95
CA TRP A 116 0.79 -12.40 -2.74
C TRP A 116 -0.11 -13.04 -3.80
N PHE A 117 -1.15 -12.33 -4.22
CA PHE A 117 -2.13 -12.80 -5.21
C PHE A 117 -1.81 -12.38 -6.65
N GLY A 118 -0.67 -11.72 -6.90
CA GLY A 118 -0.25 -11.32 -8.24
C GLY A 118 -1.03 -10.12 -8.82
N ILE A 119 -1.61 -9.28 -7.97
CA ILE A 119 -2.22 -8.01 -8.39
C ILE A 119 -1.14 -6.93 -8.37
N GLU A 120 -0.75 -6.46 -9.54
CA GLU A 120 0.32 -5.47 -9.69
C GLU A 120 -0.17 -4.02 -9.52
N HIS A 121 -1.46 -3.76 -9.71
CA HIS A 121 -2.02 -2.41 -9.75
C HIS A 121 -3.10 -2.20 -8.69
N ILE A 122 -2.93 -1.15 -7.89
CA ILE A 122 -3.92 -0.64 -6.95
C ILE A 122 -4.28 0.79 -7.37
N LEU A 123 -5.56 1.04 -7.62
CA LEU A 123 -6.09 2.40 -7.81
C LEU A 123 -6.52 2.95 -6.45
N CYS A 124 -6.01 4.10 -6.10
CA CYS A 124 -6.27 4.75 -4.82
C CYS A 124 -7.00 6.08 -5.06
N SER A 125 -8.02 6.36 -4.26
CA SER A 125 -8.55 7.71 -4.15
C SER A 125 -7.47 8.67 -3.62
N GLU A 126 -7.63 9.98 -3.86
CA GLU A 126 -6.69 10.98 -3.36
C GLU A 126 -6.60 11.02 -1.82
N ASP A 127 -7.69 10.63 -1.14
CA ASP A 127 -7.82 10.55 0.32
C ASP A 127 -7.20 9.27 0.92
N THR A 128 -6.86 8.28 0.09
CA THR A 128 -6.13 7.10 0.56
C THR A 128 -4.74 7.51 1.04
N VAL A 129 -4.32 6.94 2.17
CA VAL A 129 -3.01 7.21 2.76
C VAL A 129 -1.89 6.94 1.75
N ASP A 130 -0.85 7.78 1.75
CA ASP A 130 0.27 7.68 0.82
C ASP A 130 1.04 6.36 1.00
N CYS A 131 1.22 5.59 -0.07
CA CYS A 131 1.93 4.30 -0.06
C CYS A 131 3.39 4.44 0.40
N TYR A 132 4.02 5.61 0.20
CA TYR A 132 5.35 5.92 0.69
C TYR A 132 5.36 6.53 2.11
N ASN A 133 4.22 6.57 2.81
CA ASN A 133 4.21 6.88 4.23
C ASN A 133 5.11 5.87 4.98
N PRO A 134 6.00 6.29 5.89
CA PRO A 134 6.94 5.39 6.58
C PRO A 134 6.29 4.18 7.25
N LYS A 135 5.09 4.34 7.80
CA LYS A 135 4.34 3.22 8.41
C LYS A 135 3.79 2.26 7.37
N VAL A 136 3.35 2.76 6.21
CA VAL A 136 2.91 1.92 5.08
C VAL A 136 4.11 1.13 4.55
N VAL A 137 5.22 1.80 4.24
CA VAL A 137 6.46 1.16 3.75
C VAL A 137 6.90 0.04 4.70
N GLN A 138 6.89 0.29 6.01
CA GLN A 138 7.23 -0.75 6.99
C GLN A 138 6.26 -1.93 6.94
N ALA A 139 4.95 -1.67 6.82
CA ALA A 139 3.92 -2.72 6.81
C ALA A 139 3.93 -3.55 5.53
N THR A 140 4.42 -3.01 4.41
CA THR A 140 4.49 -3.75 3.13
C THR A 140 5.55 -4.84 3.11
N MET A 141 6.56 -4.79 3.97
CA MET A 141 7.66 -5.78 4.03
C MET A 141 8.32 -6.03 2.65
N GLY A 142 8.47 -4.97 1.84
CA GLY A 142 9.10 -5.03 0.52
C GLY A 142 8.14 -5.17 -0.66
N SER A 143 6.87 -5.54 -0.46
CA SER A 143 5.89 -5.71 -1.54
C SER A 143 5.67 -4.44 -2.37
N LEU A 144 5.96 -3.26 -1.80
CA LEU A 144 5.86 -1.97 -2.50
C LEU A 144 6.77 -1.86 -3.74
N ALA A 145 7.76 -2.74 -3.89
CA ALA A 145 8.61 -2.79 -5.08
C ALA A 145 7.94 -3.48 -6.28
N ARG A 146 6.85 -4.25 -6.06
CA ARG A 146 6.16 -5.06 -7.08
C ARG A 146 4.72 -4.65 -7.30
N VAL A 147 4.17 -3.80 -6.43
CA VAL A 147 2.78 -3.33 -6.49
C VAL A 147 2.77 -1.82 -6.69
N TYR A 148 2.11 -1.36 -7.73
CA TYR A 148 2.00 0.05 -8.09
C TYR A 148 0.71 0.65 -7.53
N CYS A 149 0.84 1.71 -6.73
CA CYS A 149 -0.29 2.44 -6.16
C CYS A 149 -0.52 3.73 -6.94
N HIS A 150 -1.58 3.77 -7.75
CA HIS A 150 -1.96 4.91 -8.58
C HIS A 150 -2.97 5.78 -7.86
N TYR A 151 -2.63 7.04 -7.62
CA TYR A 151 -3.56 8.02 -7.02
C TYR A 151 -4.26 8.80 -8.12
N THR A 152 -5.59 8.61 -8.24
CA THR A 152 -6.38 9.21 -9.32
C THR A 152 -7.79 9.56 -8.84
N ASP A 153 -8.49 10.37 -9.62
CA ASP A 153 -9.94 10.53 -9.48
C ASP A 153 -10.64 9.23 -9.88
N LEU A 154 -10.99 8.43 -8.86
CA LEU A 154 -11.63 7.14 -9.06
C LEU A 154 -12.96 7.26 -9.80
N ASN A 155 -13.75 8.31 -9.56
CA ASN A 155 -15.04 8.49 -10.23
C ASN A 155 -14.86 8.64 -11.74
N THR A 156 -13.93 9.49 -12.15
CA THR A 156 -13.61 9.69 -13.58
C THR A 156 -13.05 8.39 -14.18
N PHE A 157 -12.11 7.74 -13.52
CA PHE A 157 -11.48 6.52 -14.06
C PHE A 157 -12.49 5.37 -14.21
N LEU A 158 -13.25 5.06 -13.15
CA LEU A 158 -14.21 3.95 -13.15
C LEU A 158 -15.37 4.17 -14.12
N SER A 159 -15.84 5.41 -14.27
CA SER A 159 -16.93 5.72 -15.23
C SER A 159 -16.55 5.53 -16.70
N GLN A 160 -15.25 5.52 -17.00
CA GLN A 160 -14.71 5.32 -18.36
C GLN A 160 -14.23 3.88 -18.60
N SER A 161 -14.32 3.01 -17.60
CA SER A 161 -13.85 1.63 -17.69
C SER A 161 -14.94 0.70 -18.21
N ASP A 162 -14.56 -0.20 -19.11
CA ASP A 162 -15.42 -1.29 -19.60
C ASP A 162 -15.34 -2.55 -18.71
N LEU A 163 -14.46 -2.56 -17.69
CA LEU A 163 -14.29 -3.70 -16.80
C LEU A 163 -15.45 -3.78 -15.79
N PRO A 164 -15.95 -4.98 -15.46
CA PRO A 164 -16.91 -5.15 -14.39
C PRO A 164 -16.30 -4.73 -13.04
N ILE A 165 -17.07 -3.97 -12.26
CA ILE A 165 -16.66 -3.39 -10.99
C ILE A 165 -17.40 -4.10 -9.88
N TYR A 166 -16.68 -4.90 -9.09
CA TYR A 166 -17.17 -5.58 -7.90
C TYR A 166 -16.91 -4.71 -6.68
N GLY A 167 -17.95 -4.40 -5.93
CA GLY A 167 -17.82 -3.65 -4.66
C GLY A 167 -18.14 -4.52 -3.46
N THR A 168 -17.34 -4.41 -2.39
CA THR A 168 -17.57 -5.14 -1.13
C THR A 168 -18.55 -4.37 -0.25
N PHE A 169 -19.64 -5.03 0.14
CA PHE A 169 -20.71 -4.47 0.98
C PHE A 169 -21.13 -5.45 2.08
N LEU A 170 -21.93 -4.96 3.03
CA LEU A 170 -22.54 -5.82 4.05
C LEU A 170 -23.63 -6.73 3.49
N GLU A 171 -24.24 -6.33 2.36
CA GLU A 171 -25.25 -7.07 1.62
C GLU A 171 -24.86 -7.18 0.15
N GLY A 172 -25.04 -8.36 -0.43
CA GLY A 172 -24.69 -8.66 -1.81
C GLY A 172 -24.62 -10.15 -2.06
N GLU A 173 -24.14 -10.55 -3.23
CA GLU A 173 -23.85 -11.92 -3.56
C GLU A 173 -22.65 -12.43 -2.73
N SER A 174 -22.71 -13.68 -2.27
CA SER A 174 -21.63 -14.28 -1.50
C SER A 174 -20.35 -14.34 -2.34
N ILE A 175 -19.22 -13.87 -1.81
CA ILE A 175 -17.92 -14.00 -2.49
C ILE A 175 -17.57 -15.46 -2.83
N TYR A 176 -18.08 -16.42 -2.07
CA TYR A 176 -17.87 -17.86 -2.26
C TYR A 176 -18.76 -18.47 -3.36
N GLU A 177 -19.72 -17.72 -3.86
CA GLU A 177 -20.67 -18.14 -4.92
C GLU A 177 -20.50 -17.30 -6.18
N THR A 178 -19.72 -16.20 -6.09
CA THR A 178 -19.46 -15.28 -7.20
C THR A 178 -18.32 -15.82 -8.05
N SER A 179 -18.52 -15.87 -9.38
CA SER A 179 -17.45 -16.13 -10.33
C SER A 179 -16.83 -14.82 -10.81
N PHE A 180 -15.58 -14.60 -10.43
CA PHE A 180 -14.85 -13.39 -10.81
C PHE A 180 -14.10 -13.61 -12.14
N PRO A 181 -14.28 -12.72 -13.14
CA PRO A 181 -13.53 -12.83 -14.39
C PRO A 181 -12.06 -12.39 -14.21
N GLU A 182 -11.21 -12.81 -15.15
CA GLU A 182 -9.78 -12.43 -15.16
C GLU A 182 -9.57 -10.91 -15.33
N ASN A 183 -10.51 -10.23 -15.99
CA ASN A 183 -10.49 -8.79 -16.21
C ASN A 183 -11.61 -8.16 -15.38
N ALA A 184 -11.29 -7.63 -14.22
CA ALA A 184 -12.25 -7.03 -13.30
C ALA A 184 -11.58 -6.08 -12.30
N MET A 185 -12.38 -5.21 -11.73
CA MET A 185 -12.00 -4.35 -10.61
C MET A 185 -12.70 -4.78 -9.33
N LEU A 186 -11.96 -4.81 -8.22
CA LEU A 186 -12.50 -5.04 -6.89
C LEU A 186 -12.36 -3.77 -6.05
N VAL A 187 -13.47 -3.25 -5.51
CA VAL A 187 -13.46 -2.04 -4.68
C VAL A 187 -13.58 -2.41 -3.20
N LEU A 188 -12.66 -1.89 -2.42
CA LEU A 188 -12.70 -1.87 -0.95
C LEU A 188 -12.88 -0.42 -0.49
N GLY A 189 -13.85 -0.19 0.39
CA GLY A 189 -14.12 1.12 0.97
C GLY A 189 -13.45 1.33 2.33
N SER A 190 -13.54 2.56 2.83
CA SER A 190 -13.00 2.95 4.15
C SER A 190 -13.66 2.19 5.29
N GLU A 191 -12.93 2.09 6.42
CA GLU A 191 -13.40 1.40 7.62
C GLU A 191 -14.60 2.10 8.27
N SER A 192 -14.71 3.42 8.12
CA SER A 192 -15.74 4.23 8.78
C SER A 192 -17.01 4.42 7.94
N HIS A 193 -16.89 4.49 6.62
CA HIS A 193 -18.01 4.86 5.74
C HIS A 193 -18.27 3.84 4.62
N GLY A 194 -17.41 2.81 4.49
CA GLY A 194 -17.49 1.89 3.35
C GLY A 194 -17.08 2.56 2.05
N ILE A 195 -17.64 2.09 0.95
CA ILE A 195 -17.49 2.67 -0.39
C ILE A 195 -18.32 3.95 -0.48
N SER A 196 -17.74 5.04 -0.99
CA SER A 196 -18.43 6.32 -1.13
C SER A 196 -19.60 6.23 -2.12
N PRO A 197 -20.67 7.03 -1.93
CA PRO A 197 -21.86 6.97 -2.80
C PRO A 197 -21.56 7.20 -4.28
N ALA A 198 -20.56 8.03 -4.60
CA ALA A 198 -20.13 8.29 -5.97
C ALA A 198 -19.51 7.05 -6.62
N ILE A 199 -18.69 6.30 -5.88
CA ILE A 199 -18.09 5.05 -6.37
C ILE A 199 -19.09 3.89 -6.32
N GLU A 200 -19.95 3.84 -5.30
CA GLU A 200 -21.02 2.83 -5.20
C GLU A 200 -21.96 2.86 -6.42
N ALA A 201 -22.27 4.05 -6.96
CA ALA A 201 -23.10 4.21 -8.15
C ALA A 201 -22.49 3.60 -9.43
N LEU A 202 -21.19 3.37 -9.45
CA LEU A 202 -20.45 2.77 -10.56
C LEU A 202 -20.23 1.26 -10.38
N VAL A 203 -20.51 0.71 -9.20
CA VAL A 203 -20.38 -0.72 -8.93
C VAL A 203 -21.42 -1.50 -9.74
N THR A 204 -20.94 -2.47 -10.54
CA THR A 204 -21.79 -3.34 -11.34
C THR A 204 -22.26 -4.57 -10.57
N CYS A 205 -21.48 -5.07 -9.64
CA CYS A 205 -21.75 -6.27 -8.85
C CYS A 205 -21.43 -6.00 -7.36
N ARG A 206 -22.46 -6.15 -6.51
CA ARG A 206 -22.28 -6.06 -5.05
C ARG A 206 -21.97 -7.43 -4.49
N VAL A 207 -20.84 -7.55 -3.80
CA VAL A 207 -20.42 -8.81 -3.17
C VAL A 207 -20.29 -8.64 -1.65
N THR A 208 -20.49 -9.73 -0.93
CA THR A 208 -20.42 -9.76 0.54
C THR A 208 -19.66 -10.96 1.07
N ILE A 209 -19.02 -10.79 2.20
CA ILE A 209 -18.51 -11.91 3.02
C ILE A 209 -19.67 -12.34 3.93
N PRO A 210 -20.25 -13.55 3.73
CA PRO A 210 -21.44 -13.96 4.46
C PRO A 210 -21.24 -13.98 5.98
N ARG A 211 -22.07 -13.23 6.69
CA ARG A 211 -22.08 -13.21 8.15
C ARG A 211 -22.92 -14.38 8.69
N LYS A 212 -22.34 -15.19 9.56
CA LYS A 212 -23.01 -16.38 10.14
C LYS A 212 -23.82 -16.08 11.39
N VAL A 213 -23.62 -14.94 12.04
CA VAL A 213 -24.29 -14.56 13.29
C VAL A 213 -25.17 -13.32 13.12
N LYS A 214 -26.31 -13.28 13.80
CA LYS A 214 -27.23 -12.13 13.76
C LYS A 214 -26.74 -10.95 14.59
N GLN A 215 -26.00 -11.22 15.68
CA GLN A 215 -25.42 -10.21 16.57
C GLN A 215 -23.91 -10.37 16.59
N GLY A 216 -23.15 -9.26 16.59
CA GLY A 216 -21.70 -9.26 16.56
C GLY A 216 -21.14 -7.94 15.95
N PRO A 217 -19.87 -7.89 15.56
CA PRO A 217 -19.27 -6.71 14.96
C PRO A 217 -20.04 -6.28 13.71
N GLU A 218 -20.14 -4.98 13.48
CA GLU A 218 -20.86 -4.42 12.32
C GLU A 218 -20.15 -4.73 11.01
N SER A 219 -18.80 -4.73 11.02
CA SER A 219 -17.96 -5.01 9.85
C SER A 219 -16.69 -5.74 10.26
N LEU A 220 -15.99 -6.27 9.28
CA LEU A 220 -14.61 -6.77 9.41
C LEU A 220 -13.63 -5.62 9.19
N ASN A 221 -12.42 -5.76 9.78
CA ASN A 221 -11.29 -4.92 9.40
C ASN A 221 -11.07 -5.02 7.87
N VAL A 222 -10.81 -3.88 7.21
CA VAL A 222 -10.74 -3.82 5.74
C VAL A 222 -9.64 -4.70 5.15
N ALA A 223 -8.49 -4.83 5.82
CA ALA A 223 -7.42 -5.72 5.35
C ALA A 223 -7.81 -7.21 5.49
N ILE A 224 -8.58 -7.57 6.53
CA ILE A 224 -9.12 -8.92 6.69
C ILE A 224 -10.20 -9.20 5.63
N ALA A 225 -11.13 -8.26 5.43
CA ALA A 225 -12.11 -8.36 4.36
C ALA A 225 -11.43 -8.49 2.98
N GLY A 226 -10.40 -7.66 2.74
CA GLY A 226 -9.57 -7.72 1.54
C GLY A 226 -8.91 -9.08 1.35
N ALA A 227 -8.35 -9.68 2.41
CA ALA A 227 -7.71 -11.00 2.32
C ALA A 227 -8.68 -12.10 1.89
N LEU A 228 -9.89 -12.12 2.48
CA LEU A 228 -10.92 -13.10 2.14
C LEU A 228 -11.43 -12.89 0.70
N THR A 229 -11.71 -11.64 0.32
CA THR A 229 -12.27 -11.35 -1.01
C THR A 229 -11.22 -11.54 -2.11
N LEU A 230 -9.96 -11.12 -1.88
CA LEU A 230 -8.88 -11.33 -2.86
C LEU A 230 -8.58 -12.81 -3.07
N GLY A 231 -8.70 -13.64 -2.01
CA GLY A 231 -8.55 -15.09 -2.13
C GLY A 231 -9.54 -15.71 -3.12
N GLU A 232 -10.78 -15.24 -3.17
CA GLU A 232 -11.80 -15.67 -4.15
C GLU A 232 -11.64 -14.94 -5.49
N PHE A 233 -11.37 -13.64 -5.46
CA PHE A 233 -11.20 -12.80 -6.66
C PHE A 233 -10.06 -13.26 -7.56
N CYS A 234 -9.04 -13.92 -7.01
CA CYS A 234 -7.83 -14.32 -7.74
C CYS A 234 -7.76 -15.84 -8.07
N GLN A 235 -8.86 -16.58 -7.84
CA GLN A 235 -8.95 -18.00 -8.23
C GLN A 235 -9.03 -18.24 -9.74
#